data_c2b87e11e00339eaab2b61b6f27b7781
#
_entry.id   c2b87e11e00339eaab2b61b6f27b7781
#
_cell.length_a   1.000
_cell.length_b   1.000
_cell.length_c   1.000
_cell.angle_alpha   90.00
_cell.angle_beta   90.00
_cell.angle_gamma   90.00
#
_symmetry.space_group_name_H-M   'P 1'
#
loop_
_entity.id
_entity.type
_entity.pdbx_description
1 polymer ?
#
loop_
_entity_poly.entity_id
_entity_poly.type
_entity_poly.pdbx_seq_one_letter_code
_entity_poly.pdbx_strand_id
1 'polypeptide(L)'
;MAAEIILINPPPLNWREKHDALNHPHLGLAYLSAYLRQNNFECQPIDAKFERMNLEELGKAIKKYRPILVGITAMTHEIGQAAQVARLVKELFPEVKTVLGGAHATALPQETLRQFPEFDMAIVGEGEITLLELVKTLIQRGELSKIAGLAFRPSSDAIILNNCRQPIQNLDSLPFPAWNLFPPSQTYSLITTRGCPFRCKFCMRVSGNQPRKRSYQNVLEEFKMDINKYGAGQILVEDESFGLDRKQAYPFLDALADSGLNKKVKWVTQTRVDLVDEEFFQKLKAAGCAWVGFGVESGNEKILKEIGKGITLKKVEESISLAKKTGLQTGSYFIIGHPYETKQTAWDTINFAAKLNTTTVAFGIMVPYPGTEIYSMALRGEGGYRIISSDWADFNKTIGASLELETLSRKELEKLQLLAYFVFYFKNWRFWDFFKLLL
;
A
#
# COMPACT_ATOMS: atom_id res chain seq x y z
N MET A 1 -30.35 1.67 -11.32
CA MET A 1 -30.59 2.34 -10.03
C MET A 1 -29.45 3.30 -9.79
N ALA A 2 -29.71 4.51 -9.30
CA ALA A 2 -28.64 5.45 -9.00
C ALA A 2 -27.87 4.95 -7.77
N ALA A 3 -26.53 4.87 -7.85
CA ALA A 3 -25.71 4.51 -6.70
C ALA A 3 -25.76 5.63 -5.67
N GLU A 4 -26.01 5.31 -4.41
CA GLU A 4 -26.07 6.30 -3.32
C GLU A 4 -24.65 6.73 -2.90
N ILE A 5 -23.67 5.84 -3.07
CA ILE A 5 -22.27 6.09 -2.71
C ILE A 5 -21.37 5.80 -3.90
N ILE A 6 -20.43 6.70 -4.16
CA ILE A 6 -19.34 6.47 -5.13
C ILE A 6 -18.03 6.43 -4.36
N LEU A 7 -17.17 5.43 -4.64
CA LEU A 7 -15.83 5.33 -4.08
C LEU A 7 -14.80 5.46 -5.22
N ILE A 8 -13.85 6.38 -5.08
CA ILE A 8 -12.94 6.73 -6.18
C ILE A 8 -11.48 6.51 -5.77
N ASN A 9 -10.74 5.77 -6.59
CA ASN A 9 -9.29 5.84 -6.66
C ASN A 9 -8.93 6.89 -7.73
N PRO A 10 -8.21 7.98 -7.39
CA PRO A 10 -7.95 9.08 -8.31
C PRO A 10 -7.21 8.66 -9.59
N PRO A 11 -7.31 9.45 -10.67
CA PRO A 11 -6.47 9.27 -11.84
C PRO A 11 -4.97 9.33 -11.52
N PRO A 12 -4.09 8.68 -12.31
CA PRO A 12 -2.65 8.76 -12.10
C PRO A 12 -2.11 10.17 -12.31
N LEU A 13 -1.07 10.55 -11.55
CA LEU A 13 -0.46 11.87 -11.54
C LEU A 13 0.16 12.25 -12.89
N ASN A 14 0.81 11.27 -13.52
CA ASN A 14 1.60 11.50 -14.72
C ASN A 14 1.67 10.24 -15.58
N TRP A 15 2.30 10.37 -16.75
CA TRP A 15 2.42 9.25 -17.70
C TRP A 15 3.22 8.06 -17.12
N ARG A 16 4.21 8.28 -16.23
CA ARG A 16 4.98 7.19 -15.60
C ARG A 16 4.08 6.39 -14.65
N GLU A 17 3.32 7.06 -13.79
CA GLU A 17 2.32 6.38 -12.96
C GLU A 17 1.25 5.69 -13.80
N LYS A 18 0.94 6.21 -14.97
CA LYS A 18 0.01 5.58 -15.91
C LYS A 18 0.57 4.27 -16.48
N HIS A 19 1.90 4.17 -16.66
CA HIS A 19 2.58 2.93 -17.06
C HIS A 19 2.81 1.98 -15.90
N ASP A 20 3.13 2.51 -14.71
CA ASP A 20 3.33 1.76 -13.46
C ASP A 20 2.00 1.51 -12.72
N ALA A 21 0.87 1.97 -13.26
CA ALA A 21 -0.45 1.73 -12.68
C ALA A 21 -0.62 0.23 -12.44
N LEU A 22 -0.98 -0.11 -11.22
CA LEU A 22 -1.22 -1.49 -10.81
C LEU A 22 -2.13 -2.16 -11.84
N ASN A 23 -1.72 -3.31 -12.37
CA ASN A 23 -2.51 -4.07 -13.33
C ASN A 23 -3.66 -4.83 -12.64
N HIS A 24 -4.11 -4.34 -11.49
CA HIS A 24 -5.18 -4.92 -10.70
C HIS A 24 -6.01 -3.83 -10.00
N PRO A 25 -7.30 -4.07 -9.78
CA PRO A 25 -8.18 -3.10 -9.14
C PRO A 25 -7.87 -2.94 -7.66
N HIS A 26 -8.24 -1.77 -7.11
CA HIS A 26 -7.89 -1.34 -5.77
C HIS A 26 -8.63 -2.15 -4.69
N LEU A 27 -7.88 -2.95 -3.93
CA LEU A 27 -8.41 -3.86 -2.90
C LEU A 27 -9.28 -3.16 -1.85
N GLY A 28 -8.83 -2.00 -1.34
CA GLY A 28 -9.56 -1.26 -0.31
C GLY A 28 -10.93 -0.78 -0.80
N LEU A 29 -11.05 -0.29 -2.04
CA LEU A 29 -12.34 0.07 -2.62
C LEU A 29 -13.24 -1.15 -2.77
N ALA A 30 -12.68 -2.30 -3.16
CA ALA A 30 -13.44 -3.53 -3.31
C ALA A 30 -14.01 -4.04 -1.98
N TYR A 31 -13.23 -3.97 -0.89
CA TYR A 31 -13.71 -4.30 0.47
C TYR A 31 -14.79 -3.32 0.95
N LEU A 32 -14.56 -2.02 0.82
CA LEU A 32 -15.53 -1.00 1.24
C LEU A 32 -16.86 -1.14 0.49
N SER A 33 -16.79 -1.37 -0.83
CA SER A 33 -17.98 -1.59 -1.66
C SER A 33 -18.73 -2.86 -1.27
N ALA A 34 -18.01 -3.95 -1.00
CA ALA A 34 -18.59 -5.21 -0.53
C ALA A 34 -19.30 -5.02 0.82
N TYR A 35 -18.64 -4.32 1.76
CA TYR A 35 -19.17 -4.09 3.10
C TYR A 35 -20.43 -3.20 3.09
N LEU A 36 -20.46 -2.13 2.29
CA LEU A 36 -21.64 -1.30 2.11
C LEU A 36 -22.80 -2.09 1.51
N ARG A 37 -22.55 -2.89 0.45
CA ARG A 37 -23.58 -3.71 -0.20
C ARG A 37 -24.12 -4.81 0.70
N GLN A 38 -23.29 -5.43 1.53
CA GLN A 38 -23.73 -6.37 2.56
C GLN A 38 -24.71 -5.72 3.56
N ASN A 39 -24.58 -4.41 3.75
CA ASN A 39 -25.45 -3.62 4.61
C ASN A 39 -26.58 -2.89 3.84
N ASN A 40 -26.91 -3.35 2.63
CA ASN A 40 -28.01 -2.86 1.78
C ASN A 40 -27.83 -1.42 1.25
N PHE A 41 -26.60 -0.93 1.10
CA PHE A 41 -26.31 0.33 0.45
C PHE A 41 -25.76 0.13 -0.96
N GLU A 42 -26.35 0.80 -1.94
CA GLU A 42 -25.81 0.79 -3.30
C GLU A 42 -24.52 1.60 -3.35
N CYS A 43 -23.46 0.93 -3.77
CA CYS A 43 -22.12 1.50 -3.86
C CYS A 43 -21.51 1.19 -5.22
N GLN A 44 -20.93 2.21 -5.87
CA GLN A 44 -20.21 2.08 -7.12
C GLN A 44 -18.75 2.51 -6.93
N PRO A 45 -17.77 1.61 -6.99
CA PRO A 45 -16.37 1.98 -7.09
C PRO A 45 -16.04 2.43 -8.51
N ILE A 46 -15.17 3.43 -8.63
CA ILE A 46 -14.54 3.89 -9.87
C ILE A 46 -13.04 3.95 -9.61
N ASP A 47 -12.31 3.00 -10.16
CA ASP A 47 -10.86 2.98 -10.06
C ASP A 47 -10.24 3.67 -11.27
N ALA A 48 -10.22 5.01 -11.23
CA ALA A 48 -9.74 5.80 -12.36
C ALA A 48 -8.24 5.56 -12.66
N LYS A 49 -7.48 5.11 -11.67
CA LYS A 49 -6.07 4.73 -11.85
C LYS A 49 -5.93 3.40 -12.60
N PHE A 50 -6.65 2.37 -12.19
CA PHE A 50 -6.67 1.07 -12.87
C PHE A 50 -7.26 1.17 -14.28
N GLU A 51 -8.35 1.92 -14.44
CA GLU A 51 -9.03 2.17 -15.72
C GLU A 51 -8.31 3.20 -16.59
N ARG A 52 -7.22 3.82 -16.10
CA ARG A 52 -6.40 4.82 -16.79
C ARG A 52 -7.18 6.04 -17.27
N MET A 53 -8.22 6.41 -16.55
CA MET A 53 -9.06 7.57 -16.85
C MET A 53 -8.31 8.87 -16.60
N ASN A 54 -8.65 9.89 -17.35
CA ASN A 54 -8.37 11.29 -17.01
C ASN A 54 -9.55 11.91 -16.23
N LEU A 55 -9.40 13.18 -15.79
CA LEU A 55 -10.43 13.87 -15.01
C LEU A 55 -11.74 14.07 -15.79
N GLU A 56 -11.68 14.32 -17.10
CA GLU A 56 -12.86 14.51 -17.94
C GLU A 56 -13.66 13.20 -18.07
N GLU A 57 -12.97 12.08 -18.31
CA GLU A 57 -13.57 10.74 -18.40
C GLU A 57 -14.18 10.35 -17.06
N LEU A 58 -13.48 10.62 -15.94
CA LEU A 58 -13.99 10.42 -14.60
C LEU A 58 -15.25 11.25 -14.35
N GLY A 59 -15.27 12.53 -14.74
CA GLY A 59 -16.44 13.39 -14.62
C GLY A 59 -17.66 12.85 -15.39
N LYS A 60 -17.44 12.31 -16.60
CA LYS A 60 -18.49 11.66 -17.39
C LYS A 60 -19.00 10.38 -16.70
N ALA A 61 -18.11 9.63 -16.06
CA ALA A 61 -18.49 8.42 -15.31
C ALA A 61 -19.34 8.74 -14.06
N ILE A 62 -18.92 9.75 -13.27
CA ILE A 62 -19.64 10.19 -12.06
C ILE A 62 -21.04 10.72 -12.39
N LYS A 63 -21.22 11.47 -13.48
CA LYS A 63 -22.52 12.04 -13.91
C LYS A 63 -23.63 11.00 -14.15
N LYS A 64 -23.27 9.73 -14.34
CA LYS A 64 -24.25 8.65 -14.52
C LYS A 64 -25.02 8.33 -13.24
N TYR A 65 -24.57 8.81 -12.08
CA TYR A 65 -25.08 8.51 -10.76
C TYR A 65 -25.68 9.73 -10.07
N ARG A 66 -26.32 9.52 -8.92
CA ARG A 66 -26.85 10.58 -8.04
C ARG A 66 -26.40 10.29 -6.62
N PRO A 67 -25.10 10.47 -6.33
CA PRO A 67 -24.55 10.13 -5.02
C PRO A 67 -25.00 11.13 -3.95
N ILE A 68 -25.12 10.63 -2.71
CA ILE A 68 -25.21 11.45 -1.50
C ILE A 68 -23.83 11.65 -0.87
N LEU A 69 -22.88 10.73 -1.18
CA LEU A 69 -21.54 10.72 -0.66
C LEU A 69 -20.56 10.23 -1.73
N VAL A 70 -19.45 10.93 -1.87
CA VAL A 70 -18.30 10.47 -2.68
C VAL A 70 -17.10 10.27 -1.76
N GLY A 71 -16.64 9.03 -1.63
CA GLY A 71 -15.41 8.67 -0.93
C GLY A 71 -14.25 8.63 -1.91
N ILE A 72 -13.13 9.22 -1.52
CA ILE A 72 -11.92 9.29 -2.35
C ILE A 72 -10.76 8.75 -1.51
N THR A 73 -9.95 7.86 -2.07
CA THR A 73 -8.75 7.35 -1.38
C THR A 73 -7.51 8.13 -1.85
N ALA A 74 -6.50 8.26 -0.97
CA ALA A 74 -5.22 8.82 -1.38
C ALA A 74 -4.05 8.27 -0.54
N MET A 75 -2.95 7.95 -1.24
CA MET A 75 -1.62 7.96 -0.67
C MET A 75 -1.11 9.42 -0.56
N THR A 76 -0.01 9.64 0.17
CA THR A 76 0.46 11.02 0.41
C THR A 76 0.78 11.78 -0.89
N HIS A 77 1.44 11.15 -1.84
CA HIS A 77 1.78 11.80 -3.11
C HIS A 77 0.59 11.97 -4.06
N GLU A 78 -0.56 11.37 -3.76
CA GLU A 78 -1.79 11.41 -4.57
C GLU A 78 -2.82 12.42 -4.04
N ILE A 79 -2.56 13.07 -2.90
CA ILE A 79 -3.56 13.93 -2.25
C ILE A 79 -4.00 15.11 -3.14
N GLY A 80 -3.08 15.65 -3.94
CA GLY A 80 -3.40 16.71 -4.90
C GLY A 80 -4.41 16.26 -5.97
N GLN A 81 -4.27 15.03 -6.48
CA GLN A 81 -5.23 14.44 -7.44
C GLN A 81 -6.56 14.14 -6.77
N ALA A 82 -6.52 13.61 -5.55
CA ALA A 82 -7.74 13.37 -4.77
C ALA A 82 -8.51 14.69 -4.53
N ALA A 83 -7.82 15.78 -4.24
CA ALA A 83 -8.42 17.11 -4.10
C ALA A 83 -9.02 17.63 -5.43
N GLN A 84 -8.34 17.40 -6.56
CA GLN A 84 -8.91 17.74 -7.89
C GLN A 84 -10.19 16.95 -8.16
N VAL A 85 -10.24 15.66 -7.81
CA VAL A 85 -11.44 14.85 -7.91
C VAL A 85 -12.54 15.38 -7.00
N ALA A 86 -12.23 15.73 -5.75
CA ALA A 86 -13.19 16.31 -4.81
C ALA A 86 -13.77 17.64 -5.34
N ARG A 87 -12.93 18.50 -5.92
CA ARG A 87 -13.36 19.76 -6.58
C ARG A 87 -14.29 19.48 -7.75
N LEU A 88 -13.93 18.55 -8.64
CA LEU A 88 -14.79 18.11 -9.73
C LEU A 88 -16.16 17.63 -9.24
N VAL A 89 -16.19 16.84 -8.14
CA VAL A 89 -17.46 16.39 -7.51
C VAL A 89 -18.30 17.58 -7.05
N LYS A 90 -17.68 18.58 -6.39
CA LYS A 90 -18.38 19.80 -5.92
C LYS A 90 -18.91 20.66 -7.07
N GLU A 91 -18.18 20.72 -8.19
CA GLU A 91 -18.65 21.39 -9.40
C GLU A 91 -19.85 20.69 -10.03
N LEU A 92 -19.85 19.36 -10.06
CA LEU A 92 -20.93 18.56 -10.62
C LEU A 92 -22.16 18.48 -9.71
N PHE A 93 -21.93 18.42 -8.40
CA PHE A 93 -22.95 18.20 -7.38
C PHE A 93 -22.60 18.98 -6.11
N PRO A 94 -22.94 20.28 -6.02
CA PRO A 94 -22.52 21.16 -4.91
C PRO A 94 -22.91 20.65 -3.52
N GLU A 95 -24.05 19.96 -3.40
CA GLU A 95 -24.58 19.47 -2.13
C GLU A 95 -24.02 18.11 -1.69
N VAL A 96 -23.34 17.41 -2.60
CA VAL A 96 -22.79 16.07 -2.31
C VAL A 96 -21.63 16.18 -1.33
N LYS A 97 -21.62 15.34 -0.33
CA LYS A 97 -20.55 15.27 0.66
C LYS A 97 -19.36 14.50 0.09
N THR A 98 -18.16 15.00 0.38
CA THR A 98 -16.88 14.36 0.01
C THR A 98 -16.15 13.89 1.25
N VAL A 99 -15.66 12.66 1.23
CA VAL A 99 -14.86 12.08 2.31
C VAL A 99 -13.56 11.49 1.79
N LEU A 100 -12.46 11.88 2.40
CA LEU A 100 -11.14 11.32 2.09
C LEU A 100 -10.88 10.10 2.97
N GLY A 101 -10.31 9.04 2.39
CA GLY A 101 -9.75 7.88 3.09
C GLY A 101 -8.31 7.60 2.68
N GLY A 102 -7.76 6.52 3.18
CA GLY A 102 -6.41 6.06 2.84
C GLY A 102 -5.31 6.54 3.79
N ALA A 103 -4.06 6.28 3.40
CA ALA A 103 -2.91 6.48 4.28
C ALA A 103 -2.69 7.95 4.64
N HIS A 104 -2.87 8.88 3.69
CA HIS A 104 -2.68 10.30 3.95
C HIS A 104 -3.71 10.85 4.95
N ALA A 105 -4.99 10.53 4.75
CA ALA A 105 -6.07 10.90 5.67
C ALA A 105 -5.85 10.34 7.08
N THR A 106 -5.32 9.11 7.16
CA THR A 106 -5.01 8.47 8.45
C THR A 106 -3.86 9.16 9.18
N ALA A 107 -2.85 9.63 8.44
CA ALA A 107 -1.67 10.28 9.01
C ALA A 107 -1.93 11.72 9.46
N LEU A 108 -2.64 12.50 8.64
CA LEU A 108 -2.80 13.95 8.78
C LEU A 108 -4.27 14.40 8.58
N PRO A 109 -5.25 13.84 9.33
CA PRO A 109 -6.66 14.09 9.03
C PRO A 109 -7.05 15.57 9.13
N GLN A 110 -6.62 16.27 10.16
CA GLN A 110 -6.99 17.67 10.39
C GLN A 110 -6.24 18.62 9.47
N GLU A 111 -4.94 18.40 9.29
CA GLU A 111 -4.09 19.17 8.37
C GLU A 111 -4.60 19.05 6.93
N THR A 112 -4.98 17.85 6.52
CA THR A 112 -5.53 17.61 5.19
C THR A 112 -6.83 18.36 4.98
N LEU A 113 -7.75 18.33 5.93
CA LEU A 113 -8.99 19.10 5.82
C LEU A 113 -8.75 20.62 5.84
N ARG A 114 -7.68 21.12 6.54
CA ARG A 114 -7.31 22.54 6.47
C ARG A 114 -6.75 22.92 5.10
N GLN A 115 -5.90 22.09 4.55
CA GLN A 115 -5.19 22.35 3.30
C GLN A 115 -6.10 22.17 2.07
N PHE A 116 -7.04 21.24 2.13
CA PHE A 116 -7.91 20.87 1.01
C PHE A 116 -9.40 21.02 1.42
N PRO A 117 -9.94 22.24 1.29
CA PRO A 117 -11.33 22.55 1.70
C PRO A 117 -12.39 21.83 0.86
N GLU A 118 -12.01 21.22 -0.25
CA GLU A 118 -12.88 20.41 -1.09
C GLU A 118 -13.37 19.14 -0.38
N PHE A 119 -12.65 18.68 0.65
CA PHE A 119 -13.10 17.57 1.51
C PHE A 119 -13.91 18.08 2.69
N ASP A 120 -15.12 17.56 2.84
CA ASP A 120 -15.95 17.80 4.03
C ASP A 120 -15.45 17.00 5.24
N MET A 121 -14.94 15.80 4.98
CA MET A 121 -14.60 14.79 6.01
C MET A 121 -13.38 13.96 5.63
N ALA A 122 -12.79 13.32 6.66
CA ALA A 122 -11.73 12.34 6.48
C ALA A 122 -11.92 11.14 7.41
N ILE A 123 -11.69 9.92 6.91
CA ILE A 123 -11.75 8.67 7.68
C ILE A 123 -10.33 8.26 8.06
N VAL A 124 -10.15 7.97 9.35
CA VAL A 124 -8.87 7.59 9.96
C VAL A 124 -8.86 6.09 10.26
N GLY A 125 -7.86 5.37 9.76
CA GLY A 125 -7.71 3.93 9.95
C GLY A 125 -8.58 3.10 9.01
N GLU A 126 -9.11 1.98 9.50
CA GLU A 126 -9.96 1.07 8.72
C GLU A 126 -11.32 1.72 8.42
N GLY A 127 -11.68 1.71 7.15
CA GLY A 127 -12.83 2.49 6.66
C GLY A 127 -14.18 1.79 6.73
N GLU A 128 -14.24 0.47 6.83
CA GLU A 128 -15.45 -0.31 6.60
C GLU A 128 -16.59 0.11 7.54
N ILE A 129 -16.35 0.09 8.84
CA ILE A 129 -17.38 0.44 9.84
C ILE A 129 -17.62 1.95 9.87
N THR A 130 -16.56 2.76 9.81
CA THR A 130 -16.67 4.22 9.87
C THR A 130 -17.45 4.77 8.68
N LEU A 131 -17.20 4.25 7.47
CA LEU A 131 -17.93 4.66 6.26
C LEU A 131 -19.40 4.26 6.33
N LEU A 132 -19.71 3.03 6.81
CA LEU A 132 -21.08 2.59 6.98
C LEU A 132 -21.85 3.47 7.98
N GLU A 133 -21.23 3.79 9.13
CA GLU A 133 -21.83 4.68 10.12
C GLU A 133 -22.04 6.09 9.54
N LEU A 134 -21.07 6.59 8.78
CA LEU A 134 -21.16 7.88 8.11
C LEU A 134 -22.35 7.92 7.14
N VAL A 135 -22.50 6.93 6.27
CA VAL A 135 -23.62 6.84 5.32
C VAL A 135 -24.97 6.84 6.06
N LYS A 136 -25.11 5.99 7.09
CA LYS A 136 -26.32 5.95 7.91
C LYS A 136 -26.63 7.29 8.57
N THR A 137 -25.60 7.93 9.13
CA THR A 137 -25.74 9.23 9.81
C THR A 137 -26.14 10.34 8.84
N LEU A 138 -25.58 10.38 7.63
CA LEU A 138 -25.95 11.37 6.61
C LEU A 138 -27.42 11.20 6.17
N ILE A 139 -27.87 9.98 5.93
CA ILE A 139 -29.27 9.68 5.56
C ILE A 139 -30.24 10.07 6.68
N GLN A 140 -29.88 9.77 7.92
CA GLN A 140 -30.72 10.06 9.10
C GLN A 140 -30.60 11.51 9.61
N ARG A 141 -29.70 12.31 9.00
CA ARG A 141 -29.34 13.66 9.47
C ARG A 141 -28.91 13.68 10.93
N GLY A 142 -28.14 12.64 11.32
CA GLY A 142 -27.65 12.46 12.69
C GLY A 142 -26.40 13.25 12.99
N GLU A 143 -25.76 12.96 14.14
CA GLU A 143 -24.60 13.69 14.65
C GLU A 143 -23.29 13.03 14.23
N LEU A 144 -22.49 13.72 13.43
CA LEU A 144 -21.17 13.27 12.98
C LEU A 144 -20.16 13.10 14.14
N SER A 145 -20.33 13.86 15.23
CA SER A 145 -19.48 13.81 16.42
C SER A 145 -19.47 12.44 17.13
N LYS A 146 -20.45 11.59 16.85
CA LYS A 146 -20.56 10.25 17.45
C LYS A 146 -19.83 9.16 16.66
N ILE A 147 -19.33 9.46 15.46
CA ILE A 147 -18.71 8.47 14.58
C ILE A 147 -17.21 8.36 14.91
N ALA A 148 -16.81 7.25 15.53
CA ALA A 148 -15.39 7.01 15.81
C ALA A 148 -14.56 6.90 14.50
N GLY A 149 -13.34 7.46 14.50
CA GLY A 149 -12.45 7.46 13.34
C GLY A 149 -12.82 8.46 12.25
N LEU A 150 -13.71 9.43 12.54
CA LEU A 150 -14.09 10.49 11.60
C LEU A 150 -13.46 11.83 11.99
N ALA A 151 -12.83 12.50 11.06
CA ALA A 151 -12.58 13.93 11.11
C ALA A 151 -13.56 14.65 10.18
N PHE A 152 -14.09 15.79 10.62
CA PHE A 152 -15.08 16.51 9.82
C PHE A 152 -15.06 18.01 10.11
N ARG A 153 -15.69 18.78 9.23
CA ARG A 153 -15.80 20.23 9.31
C ARG A 153 -17.25 20.61 9.69
N PRO A 154 -17.52 20.97 10.95
CA PRO A 154 -18.85 21.43 11.35
C PRO A 154 -19.16 22.86 10.88
N SER A 155 -18.13 23.70 10.68
CA SER A 155 -18.20 25.05 10.13
C SER A 155 -16.93 25.37 9.36
N SER A 156 -16.88 26.53 8.68
CA SER A 156 -15.72 26.95 7.87
C SER A 156 -14.40 26.91 8.66
N ASP A 157 -14.43 27.26 9.94
CA ASP A 157 -13.23 27.52 10.73
C ASP A 157 -12.87 26.42 11.73
N ALA A 158 -13.74 25.42 11.89
CA ALA A 158 -13.54 24.35 12.86
C ALA A 158 -13.36 22.98 12.19
N ILE A 159 -12.39 22.21 12.65
CA ILE A 159 -12.21 20.81 12.29
C ILE A 159 -12.17 19.99 13.56
N ILE A 160 -13.07 19.02 13.65
CA ILE A 160 -13.19 18.09 14.77
C ILE A 160 -12.63 16.74 14.34
N LEU A 161 -11.77 16.16 15.16
CA LEU A 161 -11.35 14.76 15.05
C LEU A 161 -11.99 14.00 16.22
N ASN A 162 -12.84 13.04 15.88
CA ASN A 162 -13.46 12.17 16.86
C ASN A 162 -12.47 11.13 17.41
N ASN A 163 -12.88 10.41 18.46
CA ASN A 163 -12.07 9.32 19.03
C ASN A 163 -11.68 8.30 17.96
N CYS A 164 -10.47 7.75 18.09
CA CYS A 164 -10.00 6.69 17.21
C CYS A 164 -10.92 5.46 17.27
N ARG A 165 -11.19 4.86 16.11
CA ARG A 165 -11.88 3.58 16.05
C ARG A 165 -10.93 2.45 16.40
N GLN A 166 -11.41 1.49 17.17
CA GLN A 166 -10.68 0.24 17.38
C GLN A 166 -10.66 -0.58 16.08
N PRO A 167 -9.52 -1.15 15.70
CA PRO A 167 -9.41 -2.00 14.52
C PRO A 167 -10.35 -3.20 14.56
N ILE A 168 -10.86 -3.63 13.40
CA ILE A 168 -11.75 -4.79 13.28
C ILE A 168 -11.02 -6.04 13.75
N GLN A 169 -11.48 -6.68 14.82
CA GLN A 169 -10.80 -7.83 15.43
C GLN A 169 -11.02 -9.13 14.65
N ASN A 170 -12.26 -9.40 14.26
CA ASN A 170 -12.61 -10.58 13.46
C ASN A 170 -12.63 -10.22 11.98
N LEU A 171 -11.53 -10.49 11.27
CA LEU A 171 -11.42 -10.20 9.84
C LEU A 171 -12.31 -11.10 8.96
N ASP A 172 -12.70 -12.29 9.45
CA ASP A 172 -13.62 -13.19 8.73
C ASP A 172 -15.06 -12.66 8.69
N SER A 173 -15.38 -11.64 9.49
CA SER A 173 -16.68 -10.97 9.43
C SER A 173 -16.82 -10.02 8.23
N LEU A 174 -15.72 -9.68 7.58
CA LEU A 174 -15.72 -8.86 6.38
C LEU A 174 -16.14 -9.70 5.16
N PRO A 175 -16.98 -9.17 4.28
CA PRO A 175 -17.27 -9.84 3.00
C PRO A 175 -16.02 -9.87 2.12
N PHE A 176 -15.98 -10.81 1.19
CA PHE A 176 -14.93 -10.84 0.17
C PHE A 176 -15.02 -9.61 -0.74
N PRO A 177 -13.90 -9.18 -1.34
CA PRO A 177 -13.87 -8.02 -2.22
C PRO A 177 -14.89 -8.10 -3.36
N ALA A 178 -15.57 -7.00 -3.65
CA ALA A 178 -16.60 -6.93 -4.67
C ALA A 178 -16.01 -6.74 -6.08
N TRP A 179 -15.18 -7.68 -6.54
CA TRP A 179 -14.50 -7.60 -7.84
C TRP A 179 -15.45 -7.49 -9.04
N ASN A 180 -16.68 -7.96 -8.90
CA ASN A 180 -17.72 -7.83 -9.92
C ASN A 180 -18.15 -6.38 -10.21
N LEU A 181 -17.70 -5.42 -9.43
CA LEU A 181 -17.96 -4.00 -9.62
C LEU A 181 -16.84 -3.28 -10.39
N PHE A 182 -15.77 -3.98 -10.68
CA PHE A 182 -14.61 -3.48 -11.43
C PHE A 182 -14.53 -4.13 -12.81
N PRO A 183 -13.84 -3.50 -13.77
CA PRO A 183 -13.49 -4.18 -15.01
C PRO A 183 -12.69 -5.46 -14.70
N PRO A 184 -12.82 -6.52 -15.53
CA PRO A 184 -12.07 -7.76 -15.37
C PRO A 184 -10.56 -7.53 -15.34
N SER A 185 -9.85 -8.27 -14.49
CA SER A 185 -8.40 -8.28 -14.40
C SER A 185 -7.83 -9.69 -14.46
N GLN A 186 -6.57 -9.80 -14.86
CA GLN A 186 -5.81 -11.05 -14.71
C GLN A 186 -5.15 -11.17 -13.34
N THR A 187 -5.07 -10.06 -12.60
CA THR A 187 -4.40 -10.00 -11.29
C THR A 187 -5.37 -9.45 -10.25
N TYR A 188 -5.45 -10.11 -9.12
CA TYR A 188 -6.23 -9.65 -7.96
C TYR A 188 -5.37 -9.66 -6.71
N SER A 189 -5.65 -8.74 -5.79
CA SER A 189 -4.98 -8.67 -4.48
C SER A 189 -5.79 -9.38 -3.42
N LEU A 190 -5.09 -9.96 -2.44
CA LEU A 190 -5.66 -10.63 -1.29
C LEU A 190 -4.82 -10.30 -0.05
N ILE A 191 -5.46 -10.23 1.12
CA ILE A 191 -4.78 -10.14 2.40
C ILE A 191 -5.19 -11.30 3.31
N THR A 192 -4.22 -11.85 4.04
CA THR A 192 -4.47 -12.89 5.04
C THR A 192 -4.43 -12.33 6.46
N THR A 193 -3.72 -11.22 6.64
CA THR A 193 -3.53 -10.53 7.91
C THR A 193 -3.59 -9.02 7.74
N ARG A 194 -3.95 -8.30 8.82
CA ARG A 194 -3.83 -6.83 8.92
C ARG A 194 -3.05 -6.48 10.17
N GLY A 195 -2.12 -5.54 10.04
CA GLY A 195 -1.29 -5.03 11.13
C GLY A 195 0.08 -5.70 11.22
N CYS A 196 1.07 -4.91 11.66
CA CYS A 196 2.47 -5.33 11.75
C CYS A 196 3.06 -4.95 13.11
N PRO A 197 3.63 -5.92 13.88
CA PRO A 197 4.14 -5.66 15.22
C PRO A 197 5.52 -4.98 15.21
N PHE A 198 6.19 -4.96 14.06
CA PHE A 198 7.52 -4.38 13.94
C PHE A 198 7.51 -2.85 14.01
N ARG A 199 8.62 -2.25 14.44
CA ARG A 199 8.73 -0.82 14.70
C ARG A 199 9.75 -0.14 13.79
N CYS A 200 9.73 -0.48 12.49
CA CYS A 200 10.59 0.18 11.51
C CYS A 200 10.24 1.67 11.42
N LYS A 201 11.23 2.56 11.60
CA LYS A 201 11.03 4.02 11.70
C LYS A 201 10.43 4.66 10.44
N PHE A 202 10.64 4.03 9.28
CA PHE A 202 10.16 4.50 7.98
C PHE A 202 8.77 3.99 7.61
N CYS A 203 8.19 3.07 8.39
CA CYS A 203 6.95 2.41 8.05
C CYS A 203 5.76 3.02 8.79
N MET A 204 4.75 3.44 8.04
CA MET A 204 3.45 3.80 8.57
C MET A 204 2.59 2.54 8.69
N ARG A 205 2.24 2.17 9.91
CA ARG A 205 1.40 1.00 10.20
C ARG A 205 -0.07 1.37 10.11
N VAL A 206 -0.58 1.52 8.87
CA VAL A 206 -1.96 1.96 8.63
C VAL A 206 -2.98 1.01 9.25
N SER A 207 -2.71 -0.29 9.19
CA SER A 207 -3.56 -1.34 9.76
C SER A 207 -3.31 -1.59 11.27
N GLY A 208 -2.49 -0.76 11.91
CA GLY A 208 -2.16 -0.86 13.34
C GLY A 208 -0.95 -1.73 13.67
N ASN A 209 -0.66 -1.85 14.97
CA ASN A 209 0.54 -2.54 15.48
C ASN A 209 0.25 -3.95 16.04
N GLN A 210 -1.00 -4.36 16.08
CA GLN A 210 -1.40 -5.70 16.52
C GLN A 210 -1.86 -6.50 15.30
N PRO A 211 -1.16 -7.60 14.98
CA PRO A 211 -1.56 -8.47 13.88
C PRO A 211 -2.91 -9.13 14.17
N ARG A 212 -3.82 -9.03 13.21
CA ARG A 212 -5.11 -9.70 13.20
C ARG A 212 -5.17 -10.56 11.94
N LYS A 213 -5.72 -11.74 12.04
CA LYS A 213 -5.68 -12.75 11.00
C LYS A 213 -7.06 -13.19 10.58
N ARG A 214 -7.18 -13.61 9.35
CA ARG A 214 -8.29 -14.38 8.81
C ARG A 214 -8.06 -15.86 9.09
N SER A 215 -9.12 -16.64 9.21
CA SER A 215 -8.98 -18.10 9.22
C SER A 215 -8.44 -18.58 7.86
N TYR A 216 -7.69 -19.66 7.86
CA TYR A 216 -7.15 -20.20 6.61
C TYR A 216 -8.26 -20.68 5.66
N GLN A 217 -9.40 -21.12 6.19
CA GLN A 217 -10.57 -21.51 5.41
C GLN A 217 -11.13 -20.29 4.66
N ASN A 218 -11.30 -19.18 5.36
CA ASN A 218 -11.80 -17.93 4.76
C ASN A 218 -10.87 -17.42 3.64
N VAL A 219 -9.55 -17.45 3.85
CA VAL A 219 -8.55 -17.10 2.83
C VAL A 219 -8.63 -18.04 1.63
N LEU A 220 -8.74 -19.36 1.86
CA LEU A 220 -8.82 -20.34 0.78
C LEU A 220 -10.09 -20.20 -0.06
N GLU A 221 -11.22 -19.86 0.57
CA GLU A 221 -12.48 -19.62 -0.15
C GLU A 221 -12.39 -18.37 -1.05
N GLU A 222 -11.76 -17.28 -0.58
CA GLU A 222 -11.51 -16.11 -1.43
C GLU A 222 -10.58 -16.47 -2.59
N PHE A 223 -9.51 -17.22 -2.33
CA PHE A 223 -8.60 -17.71 -3.37
C PHE A 223 -9.34 -18.53 -4.43
N LYS A 224 -10.24 -19.41 -4.03
CA LYS A 224 -11.11 -20.20 -4.94
C LYS A 224 -12.03 -19.30 -5.75
N MET A 225 -12.61 -18.29 -5.09
CA MET A 225 -13.50 -17.33 -5.75
C MET A 225 -12.75 -16.54 -6.83
N ASP A 226 -11.57 -16.02 -6.51
CA ASP A 226 -10.76 -15.22 -7.44
C ASP A 226 -10.38 -16.03 -8.69
N ILE A 227 -10.04 -17.31 -8.52
CA ILE A 227 -9.71 -18.20 -9.64
C ILE A 227 -10.96 -18.60 -10.44
N ASN A 228 -11.98 -19.13 -9.77
CA ASN A 228 -13.08 -19.82 -10.47
C ASN A 228 -14.15 -18.84 -10.96
N LYS A 229 -14.39 -17.74 -10.28
CA LYS A 229 -15.41 -16.75 -10.61
C LYS A 229 -14.85 -15.58 -11.42
N TYR A 230 -13.65 -15.10 -11.05
CA TYR A 230 -13.04 -13.91 -11.67
C TYR A 230 -11.92 -14.23 -12.64
N GLY A 231 -11.50 -15.49 -12.76
CA GLY A 231 -10.50 -15.92 -13.72
C GLY A 231 -9.08 -15.44 -13.43
N ALA A 232 -8.73 -15.30 -12.15
CA ALA A 232 -7.42 -14.84 -11.74
C ALA A 232 -6.29 -15.70 -12.34
N GLY A 233 -5.40 -15.09 -13.11
CA GLY A 233 -4.14 -15.68 -13.55
C GLY A 233 -3.01 -15.45 -12.57
N GLN A 234 -3.13 -14.40 -11.75
CA GLN A 234 -2.19 -14.07 -10.69
C GLN A 234 -2.91 -13.53 -9.44
N ILE A 235 -2.41 -13.90 -8.25
CA ILE A 235 -2.88 -13.37 -6.97
C ILE A 235 -1.69 -12.74 -6.23
N LEU A 236 -1.88 -11.50 -5.76
CA LEU A 236 -0.92 -10.78 -4.92
C LEU A 236 -1.37 -10.89 -3.47
N VAL A 237 -0.63 -11.62 -2.64
CA VAL A 237 -0.88 -11.63 -1.20
C VAL A 237 -0.14 -10.45 -0.59
N GLU A 238 -0.89 -9.40 -0.24
CA GLU A 238 -0.38 -8.08 0.16
C GLU A 238 -0.35 -7.86 1.67
N ASP A 239 -0.06 -8.90 2.42
CA ASP A 239 0.18 -8.76 3.85
C ASP A 239 1.38 -7.84 4.12
N GLU A 240 1.37 -7.07 5.20
CA GLU A 240 2.54 -6.31 5.65
C GLU A 240 3.77 -7.23 5.90
N SER A 241 3.53 -8.50 6.24
CA SER A 241 4.54 -9.57 6.30
C SER A 241 3.83 -10.91 6.32
N PHE A 242 3.81 -11.61 5.20
CA PHE A 242 3.22 -12.95 5.10
C PHE A 242 3.97 -13.95 5.97
N GLY A 243 3.24 -14.83 6.63
CA GLY A 243 3.83 -15.85 7.51
C GLY A 243 4.18 -15.35 8.92
N LEU A 244 3.75 -14.14 9.28
CA LEU A 244 3.92 -13.60 10.64
C LEU A 244 3.30 -14.53 11.71
N ASP A 245 2.16 -15.14 11.41
CA ASP A 245 1.54 -16.19 12.23
C ASP A 245 1.57 -17.52 11.48
N ARG A 246 2.53 -18.39 11.82
CA ARG A 246 2.67 -19.71 11.20
C ARG A 246 1.47 -20.62 11.45
N LYS A 247 0.78 -20.46 12.58
CA LYS A 247 -0.42 -21.24 12.90
C LYS A 247 -1.59 -20.93 11.94
N GLN A 248 -1.54 -19.79 11.26
CA GLN A 248 -2.49 -19.43 10.22
C GLN A 248 -1.92 -19.74 8.83
N ALA A 249 -0.65 -19.38 8.57
CA ALA A 249 -0.03 -19.50 7.26
C ALA A 249 0.17 -20.97 6.82
N TYR A 250 0.63 -21.85 7.71
CA TYR A 250 0.92 -23.24 7.36
C TYR A 250 -0.34 -24.03 6.97
N PRO A 251 -1.43 -24.02 7.74
CA PRO A 251 -2.68 -24.66 7.30
C PRO A 251 -3.22 -24.12 5.99
N PHE A 252 -3.06 -22.82 5.73
CA PHE A 252 -3.43 -22.22 4.44
C PHE A 252 -2.58 -22.77 3.29
N LEU A 253 -1.25 -22.82 3.46
CA LEU A 253 -0.33 -23.33 2.44
C LEU A 253 -0.57 -24.81 2.14
N ASP A 254 -0.78 -25.63 3.18
CA ASP A 254 -1.08 -27.04 3.02
C ASP A 254 -2.43 -27.23 2.29
N ALA A 255 -3.48 -26.53 2.73
CA ALA A 255 -4.78 -26.62 2.09
C ALA A 255 -4.78 -26.11 0.63
N LEU A 256 -3.98 -25.08 0.33
CA LEU A 256 -3.81 -24.57 -1.04
C LEU A 256 -3.09 -25.61 -1.93
N ALA A 257 -2.05 -26.27 -1.40
CA ALA A 257 -1.35 -27.34 -2.11
C ALA A 257 -2.27 -28.55 -2.40
N ASP A 258 -3.04 -28.99 -1.40
CA ASP A 258 -3.95 -30.13 -1.49
C ASP A 258 -5.14 -29.85 -2.42
N SER A 259 -5.60 -28.60 -2.51
CA SER A 259 -6.73 -28.21 -3.36
C SER A 259 -6.45 -28.27 -4.87
N GLY A 260 -5.18 -28.31 -5.27
CA GLY A 260 -4.76 -28.22 -6.67
C GLY A 260 -4.96 -26.83 -7.31
N LEU A 261 -5.42 -25.84 -6.60
CA LEU A 261 -5.56 -24.45 -7.07
C LEU A 261 -4.22 -23.81 -7.40
N ASN A 262 -3.17 -24.21 -6.69
CA ASN A 262 -1.79 -23.83 -6.91
C ASN A 262 -1.27 -24.10 -8.34
N LYS A 263 -1.93 -24.97 -9.09
CA LYS A 263 -1.61 -25.28 -10.50
C LYS A 263 -2.33 -24.38 -11.50
N LYS A 264 -3.38 -23.69 -11.06
CA LYS A 264 -4.24 -22.85 -11.91
C LYS A 264 -3.85 -21.38 -11.91
N VAL A 265 -3.16 -20.92 -10.88
CA VAL A 265 -2.83 -19.50 -10.66
C VAL A 265 -1.39 -19.37 -10.17
N LYS A 266 -0.73 -18.29 -10.57
CA LYS A 266 0.52 -17.86 -9.96
C LYS A 266 0.19 -16.93 -8.79
N TRP A 267 0.86 -17.08 -7.67
CA TRP A 267 0.72 -16.13 -6.59
C TRP A 267 2.07 -15.71 -6.05
N VAL A 268 2.11 -14.53 -5.49
CA VAL A 268 3.32 -13.89 -4.99
C VAL A 268 3.05 -13.26 -3.64
N THR A 269 4.09 -13.08 -2.84
CA THR A 269 3.97 -12.44 -1.53
C THR A 269 5.27 -11.77 -1.13
N GLN A 270 5.22 -11.05 -0.03
CA GLN A 270 6.38 -10.46 0.62
C GLN A 270 6.42 -10.82 2.11
N THR A 271 7.62 -10.94 2.64
CA THR A 271 7.84 -11.28 4.05
C THR A 271 9.16 -10.71 4.56
N ARG A 272 9.42 -10.91 5.84
CA ARG A 272 10.70 -10.56 6.48
C ARG A 272 11.64 -11.76 6.54
N VAL A 273 12.93 -11.50 6.42
CA VAL A 273 13.96 -12.55 6.46
C VAL A 273 14.06 -13.26 7.81
N ASP A 274 13.64 -12.62 8.91
CA ASP A 274 13.65 -13.18 10.26
C ASP A 274 12.42 -14.04 10.58
N LEU A 275 11.42 -14.07 9.67
CA LEU A 275 10.22 -14.91 9.82
C LEU A 275 10.31 -16.24 9.06
N VAL A 276 11.39 -16.50 8.34
CA VAL A 276 11.48 -17.63 7.38
C VAL A 276 12.56 -18.62 7.74
N ASP A 277 12.30 -19.87 7.37
CA ASP A 277 13.23 -21.00 7.43
C ASP A 277 12.99 -21.95 6.25
N GLU A 278 13.67 -23.08 6.24
CA GLU A 278 13.58 -24.05 5.15
C GLU A 278 12.17 -24.64 4.99
N GLU A 279 11.52 -25.01 6.09
CA GLU A 279 10.16 -25.54 6.08
C GLU A 279 9.16 -24.54 5.47
N PHE A 280 9.29 -23.26 5.85
CA PHE A 280 8.44 -22.20 5.29
C PHE A 280 8.58 -22.09 3.76
N PHE A 281 9.80 -22.13 3.26
CA PHE A 281 10.02 -22.05 1.81
C PHE A 281 9.56 -23.30 1.06
N GLN A 282 9.73 -24.49 1.66
CA GLN A 282 9.20 -25.73 1.10
C GLN A 282 7.67 -25.67 0.99
N LYS A 283 6.98 -25.22 2.03
CA LYS A 283 5.52 -25.03 2.01
C LYS A 283 5.07 -23.96 0.99
N LEU A 284 5.75 -22.82 0.92
CA LEU A 284 5.49 -21.82 -0.12
C LEU A 284 5.58 -22.41 -1.53
N LYS A 285 6.64 -23.18 -1.77
CA LYS A 285 6.88 -23.82 -3.08
C LYS A 285 5.81 -24.87 -3.38
N ALA A 286 5.46 -25.73 -2.43
CA ALA A 286 4.41 -26.73 -2.57
C ALA A 286 3.04 -26.08 -2.86
N ALA A 287 2.76 -24.95 -2.21
CA ALA A 287 1.55 -24.17 -2.44
C ALA A 287 1.55 -23.35 -3.74
N GLY A 288 2.60 -23.44 -4.58
CA GLY A 288 2.67 -22.78 -5.88
C GLY A 288 3.05 -21.31 -5.83
N CYS A 289 3.64 -20.82 -4.73
CA CYS A 289 4.20 -19.49 -4.68
C CYS A 289 5.28 -19.34 -5.76
N ALA A 290 5.14 -18.34 -6.62
CA ALA A 290 6.08 -18.12 -7.72
C ALA A 290 7.24 -17.21 -7.32
N TRP A 291 6.99 -16.25 -6.43
CA TRP A 291 7.95 -15.23 -6.05
C TRP A 291 7.74 -14.76 -4.62
N VAL A 292 8.82 -14.51 -3.90
CA VAL A 292 8.81 -13.97 -2.55
C VAL A 292 9.74 -12.76 -2.45
N GLY A 293 9.19 -11.62 -1.97
CA GLY A 293 9.89 -10.37 -1.76
C GLY A 293 10.38 -10.20 -0.32
N PHE A 294 11.53 -9.57 -0.15
CA PHE A 294 12.13 -9.27 1.15
C PHE A 294 12.47 -7.79 1.27
N GLY A 295 11.91 -7.12 2.27
CA GLY A 295 12.38 -5.80 2.68
C GLY A 295 13.72 -5.92 3.42
N VAL A 296 14.81 -5.67 2.72
CA VAL A 296 16.17 -5.66 3.29
C VAL A 296 16.53 -4.28 3.82
N GLU A 297 16.16 -3.27 3.08
CA GLU A 297 16.27 -1.83 3.31
C GLU A 297 17.70 -1.28 3.20
N SER A 298 18.68 -1.88 3.86
CA SER A 298 20.09 -1.46 3.80
C SER A 298 21.06 -2.63 3.84
N GLY A 299 22.20 -2.48 3.21
CA GLY A 299 23.34 -3.40 3.28
C GLY A 299 24.38 -3.00 4.34
N ASN A 300 24.00 -2.15 5.29
CA ASN A 300 24.87 -1.70 6.36
C ASN A 300 24.22 -1.94 7.74
N GLU A 301 24.90 -2.68 8.64
CA GLU A 301 24.36 -3.06 9.96
C GLU A 301 24.01 -1.86 10.85
N LYS A 302 24.79 -0.76 10.77
CA LYS A 302 24.54 0.45 11.56
C LYS A 302 23.23 1.10 11.10
N ILE A 303 23.01 1.20 9.80
CA ILE A 303 21.78 1.73 9.23
C ILE A 303 20.58 0.84 9.58
N LEU A 304 20.70 -0.48 9.45
CA LEU A 304 19.64 -1.42 9.85
C LEU A 304 19.22 -1.26 11.31
N LYS A 305 20.20 -1.05 12.19
CA LYS A 305 19.95 -0.76 13.62
C LYS A 305 19.25 0.57 13.80
N GLU A 306 19.75 1.62 13.12
CA GLU A 306 19.18 2.98 13.22
C GLU A 306 17.71 3.03 12.83
N ILE A 307 17.34 2.38 11.73
CA ILE A 307 15.94 2.35 11.26
C ILE A 307 15.05 1.35 12.01
N GLY A 308 15.58 0.66 13.01
CA GLY A 308 14.82 -0.29 13.81
C GLY A 308 14.34 -1.52 13.04
N LYS A 309 15.07 -1.94 11.97
CA LYS A 309 14.66 -3.10 11.15
C LYS A 309 14.78 -4.42 11.92
N GLY A 310 15.75 -4.54 12.86
CA GLY A 310 15.89 -5.71 13.72
C GLY A 310 16.35 -6.98 13.03
N ILE A 311 17.03 -6.88 11.88
CA ILE A 311 17.61 -8.02 11.14
C ILE A 311 19.12 -7.82 11.00
N THR A 312 19.84 -8.89 10.68
CA THR A 312 21.28 -8.87 10.37
C THR A 312 21.52 -9.21 8.90
N LEU A 313 22.63 -8.71 8.33
CA LEU A 313 23.00 -9.01 6.95
C LEU A 313 23.22 -10.52 6.74
N LYS A 314 23.79 -11.20 7.74
CA LYS A 314 23.96 -12.66 7.72
C LYS A 314 22.61 -13.38 7.58
N LYS A 315 21.59 -13.00 8.37
CA LYS A 315 20.24 -13.59 8.28
C LYS A 315 19.60 -13.32 6.90
N VAL A 316 19.83 -12.14 6.32
CA VAL A 316 19.37 -11.82 4.96
C VAL A 316 19.98 -12.77 3.93
N GLU A 317 21.33 -12.97 3.97
CA GLU A 317 22.03 -13.87 3.06
C GLU A 317 21.55 -15.30 3.18
N GLU A 318 21.43 -15.81 4.42
CA GLU A 318 20.94 -17.16 4.71
C GLU A 318 19.53 -17.38 4.17
N SER A 319 18.61 -16.47 4.45
CA SER A 319 17.20 -16.59 4.06
C SER A 319 17.02 -16.53 2.54
N ILE A 320 17.68 -15.61 1.85
CA ILE A 320 17.62 -15.50 0.38
C ILE A 320 18.28 -16.71 -0.29
N SER A 321 19.40 -17.19 0.26
CA SER A 321 20.06 -18.41 -0.25
C SER A 321 19.13 -19.63 -0.11
N LEU A 322 18.45 -19.76 1.02
CA LEU A 322 17.48 -20.83 1.25
C LEU A 322 16.29 -20.77 0.27
N ALA A 323 15.69 -19.59 0.10
CA ALA A 323 14.61 -19.40 -0.87
C ALA A 323 15.02 -19.78 -2.30
N LYS A 324 16.23 -19.41 -2.71
CA LYS A 324 16.77 -19.80 -4.03
C LYS A 324 16.97 -21.31 -4.16
N LYS A 325 17.50 -21.97 -3.13
CA LYS A 325 17.69 -23.44 -3.11
C LYS A 325 16.38 -24.19 -3.28
N THR A 326 15.27 -23.66 -2.78
CA THR A 326 13.94 -24.25 -2.98
C THR A 326 13.32 -23.95 -4.35
N GLY A 327 14.02 -23.19 -5.20
CA GLY A 327 13.56 -22.83 -6.56
C GLY A 327 12.47 -21.75 -6.59
N LEU A 328 12.37 -20.93 -5.53
CA LEU A 328 11.53 -19.73 -5.53
C LEU A 328 12.25 -18.57 -6.20
N GLN A 329 11.52 -17.80 -7.00
CA GLN A 329 12.01 -16.50 -7.42
C GLN A 329 12.02 -15.55 -6.22
N THR A 330 13.04 -14.70 -6.14
CA THR A 330 13.26 -13.83 -4.98
C THR A 330 13.32 -12.37 -5.39
N GLY A 331 12.75 -11.48 -4.58
CA GLY A 331 12.92 -10.04 -4.70
C GLY A 331 13.57 -9.44 -3.46
N SER A 332 14.29 -8.35 -3.64
CA SER A 332 14.86 -7.58 -2.53
C SER A 332 14.57 -6.09 -2.70
N TYR A 333 14.16 -5.46 -1.61
CA TYR A 333 13.85 -4.04 -1.56
C TYR A 333 14.88 -3.31 -0.71
N PHE A 334 15.39 -2.21 -1.24
CA PHE A 334 16.35 -1.34 -0.58
C PHE A 334 15.89 0.10 -0.65
N ILE A 335 16.30 0.88 0.35
CA ILE A 335 16.09 2.31 0.41
C ILE A 335 17.46 2.99 0.57
N ILE A 336 17.70 4.05 -0.18
CA ILE A 336 18.87 4.93 -0.04
C ILE A 336 18.38 6.26 0.55
N GLY A 337 19.18 6.88 1.42
CA GLY A 337 18.80 8.11 2.11
C GLY A 337 18.25 7.86 3.52
N HIS A 338 18.68 6.80 4.20
CA HIS A 338 18.37 6.55 5.61
C HIS A 338 18.99 7.62 6.54
N PRO A 339 18.48 7.76 7.80
CA PRO A 339 19.10 8.65 8.77
C PRO A 339 20.59 8.35 8.93
N TYR A 340 21.41 9.39 8.98
CA TYR A 340 22.87 9.29 9.10
C TYR A 340 23.58 8.55 7.97
N GLU A 341 22.90 8.31 6.85
CA GLU A 341 23.54 7.64 5.71
C GLU A 341 24.61 8.53 5.08
N THR A 342 25.69 7.90 4.68
CA THR A 342 26.82 8.50 3.97
C THR A 342 26.99 7.83 2.61
N LYS A 343 27.80 8.41 1.76
CA LYS A 343 28.14 7.80 0.47
C LYS A 343 28.72 6.37 0.64
N GLN A 344 29.52 6.13 1.70
CA GLN A 344 30.09 4.82 1.99
C GLN A 344 28.98 3.81 2.36
N THR A 345 28.05 4.14 3.28
CA THR A 345 27.00 3.22 3.69
C THR A 345 25.98 2.94 2.58
N ALA A 346 25.74 3.92 1.69
CA ALA A 346 24.97 3.71 0.47
C ALA A 346 25.67 2.72 -0.49
N TRP A 347 27.01 2.83 -0.64
CA TRP A 347 27.77 1.85 -1.41
C TRP A 347 27.80 0.46 -0.78
N ASP A 348 27.82 0.34 0.54
CA ASP A 348 27.68 -0.94 1.23
C ASP A 348 26.35 -1.60 0.83
N THR A 349 25.26 -0.82 0.80
CA THR A 349 23.92 -1.27 0.38
C THR A 349 23.93 -1.73 -1.09
N ILE A 350 24.51 -0.96 -1.99
CA ILE A 350 24.61 -1.28 -3.43
C ILE A 350 25.38 -2.59 -3.64
N ASN A 351 26.54 -2.72 -3.00
CA ASN A 351 27.37 -3.91 -3.12
C ASN A 351 26.70 -5.15 -2.50
N PHE A 352 26.01 -4.98 -1.37
CA PHE A 352 25.27 -6.05 -0.73
C PHE A 352 24.10 -6.54 -1.59
N ALA A 353 23.34 -5.63 -2.18
CA ALA A 353 22.28 -5.99 -3.12
C ALA A 353 22.81 -6.80 -4.32
N ALA A 354 23.93 -6.37 -4.91
CA ALA A 354 24.58 -7.09 -6.00
C ALA A 354 25.07 -8.48 -5.57
N LYS A 355 25.60 -8.62 -4.35
CA LYS A 355 26.01 -9.92 -3.76
C LYS A 355 24.81 -10.85 -3.58
N LEU A 356 23.68 -10.34 -3.13
CA LEU A 356 22.47 -11.14 -2.95
C LEU A 356 21.92 -11.69 -4.27
N ASN A 357 22.06 -10.96 -5.37
CA ASN A 357 21.65 -11.37 -6.71
C ASN A 357 20.25 -12.01 -6.74
N THR A 358 19.25 -11.33 -6.19
CA THR A 358 17.86 -11.76 -6.23
C THR A 358 17.29 -11.68 -7.66
N THR A 359 16.18 -12.38 -7.94
CA THR A 359 15.55 -12.38 -9.27
C THR A 359 15.14 -10.97 -9.67
N THR A 360 14.58 -10.21 -8.74
CA THR A 360 14.24 -8.80 -8.92
C THR A 360 14.82 -7.95 -7.79
N VAL A 361 15.09 -6.69 -8.07
CA VAL A 361 15.54 -5.71 -7.06
C VAL A 361 14.80 -4.41 -7.24
N ALA A 362 14.51 -3.73 -6.15
CA ALA A 362 14.03 -2.36 -6.18
C ALA A 362 14.85 -1.48 -5.22
N PHE A 363 15.23 -0.30 -5.71
CA PHE A 363 15.89 0.74 -4.93
C PHE A 363 14.99 1.97 -4.87
N GLY A 364 14.45 2.29 -3.69
CA GLY A 364 13.76 3.54 -3.42
C GLY A 364 14.71 4.59 -2.85
N ILE A 365 14.32 5.86 -2.95
CA ILE A 365 14.92 6.93 -2.14
C ILE A 365 14.00 7.17 -0.96
N MET A 366 14.58 7.44 0.23
CA MET A 366 13.82 7.71 1.43
C MET A 366 12.82 8.85 1.21
N VAL A 367 11.60 8.61 1.64
CA VAL A 367 10.53 9.60 1.69
C VAL A 367 10.04 9.69 3.13
N PRO A 368 10.00 10.89 3.72
CA PRO A 368 9.50 11.09 5.07
C PRO A 368 7.96 11.10 5.04
N TYR A 369 7.34 9.92 4.94
CA TYR A 369 5.88 9.85 4.93
C TYR A 369 5.29 10.29 6.28
N PRO A 370 4.25 11.13 6.27
CA PRO A 370 3.52 11.48 7.49
C PRO A 370 3.07 10.26 8.27
N GLY A 371 3.07 10.35 9.59
CA GLY A 371 2.75 9.22 10.48
C GLY A 371 3.89 8.26 10.75
N THR A 372 5.09 8.48 10.16
CA THR A 372 6.31 7.73 10.45
C THR A 372 7.23 8.47 11.41
N GLU A 373 8.13 7.74 12.09
CA GLU A 373 9.19 8.37 12.92
C GLU A 373 10.16 9.17 12.03
N ILE A 374 10.46 8.68 10.82
CA ILE A 374 11.28 9.38 9.83
C ILE A 374 10.72 10.77 9.49
N TYR A 375 9.39 10.90 9.35
CA TYR A 375 8.77 12.21 9.11
C TYR A 375 9.04 13.18 10.27
N SER A 376 8.86 12.70 11.50
CA SER A 376 9.14 13.51 12.70
C SER A 376 10.61 13.87 12.83
N MET A 377 11.53 12.96 12.50
CA MET A 377 12.98 13.23 12.44
C MET A 377 13.30 14.28 11.39
N ALA A 378 12.73 14.17 10.20
CA ALA A 378 12.95 15.11 9.11
C ALA A 378 12.47 16.52 9.43
N LEU A 379 11.32 16.66 10.12
CA LEU A 379 10.81 17.95 10.59
C LEU A 379 11.75 18.63 11.62
N ARG A 380 12.48 17.82 12.41
CA ARG A 380 13.44 18.33 13.41
C ARG A 380 14.88 18.45 12.89
N GLY A 381 15.13 18.07 11.62
CA GLY A 381 16.50 18.01 11.08
C GLY A 381 17.36 16.88 11.66
N GLU A 382 16.77 15.92 12.38
CA GLU A 382 17.46 14.77 12.94
C GLU A 382 17.90 13.78 11.84
N GLY A 383 19.00 13.06 12.08
CA GLY A 383 19.51 12.10 11.10
C GLY A 383 20.19 12.74 9.89
N GLY A 384 20.44 14.06 9.94
CA GLY A 384 21.00 14.85 8.85
C GLY A 384 19.97 15.20 7.77
N TYR A 385 18.68 15.05 8.06
CA TYR A 385 17.61 15.30 7.12
C TYR A 385 17.33 16.79 6.89
N ARG A 386 17.03 17.11 5.63
CA ARG A 386 16.45 18.40 5.20
C ARG A 386 15.25 18.11 4.30
N ILE A 387 14.08 18.64 4.64
CA ILE A 387 12.92 18.63 3.75
C ILE A 387 13.13 19.74 2.71
N ILE A 388 13.10 19.39 1.44
CA ILE A 388 13.39 20.31 0.33
C ILE A 388 12.16 20.64 -0.52
N SER A 389 11.03 20.00 -0.24
CA SER A 389 9.74 20.33 -0.86
C SER A 389 8.62 20.21 0.16
N SER A 390 7.64 21.12 0.04
CA SER A 390 6.36 21.06 0.75
C SER A 390 5.21 20.55 -0.13
N ASP A 391 5.46 20.27 -1.41
CA ASP A 391 4.48 19.68 -2.30
C ASP A 391 4.37 18.18 -2.03
N TRP A 392 3.18 17.72 -1.68
CA TRP A 392 2.91 16.31 -1.42
C TRP A 392 3.21 15.41 -2.63
N ALA A 393 3.13 15.91 -3.86
CA ALA A 393 3.49 15.17 -5.06
C ALA A 393 4.95 14.70 -5.05
N ASP A 394 5.84 15.45 -4.39
CA ASP A 394 7.25 15.10 -4.23
C ASP A 394 7.49 14.00 -3.19
N PHE A 395 6.48 13.61 -2.42
CA PHE A 395 6.56 12.50 -1.45
C PHE A 395 6.35 11.15 -2.13
N ASN A 396 6.99 10.95 -3.27
CA ASN A 396 6.97 9.72 -4.05
C ASN A 396 8.38 9.08 -4.04
N LYS A 397 8.45 7.80 -3.64
CA LYS A 397 9.73 7.06 -3.49
C LYS A 397 10.50 6.83 -4.80
N THR A 398 9.83 6.97 -5.94
CA THR A 398 10.42 6.68 -7.26
C THR A 398 10.89 7.95 -7.98
N ILE A 399 10.06 8.98 -7.97
CA ILE A 399 10.28 10.21 -8.77
C ILE A 399 10.22 11.50 -7.94
N GLY A 400 9.78 11.42 -6.69
CA GLY A 400 9.62 12.59 -5.81
C GLY A 400 10.95 13.14 -5.31
N ALA A 401 10.96 14.39 -4.87
CA ALA A 401 12.13 15.09 -4.38
C ALA A 401 11.87 15.79 -3.04
N SER A 402 11.30 15.07 -2.07
CA SER A 402 10.91 15.65 -0.78
C SER A 402 12.03 15.82 0.23
N LEU A 403 13.13 15.08 0.09
CA LEU A 403 14.16 14.95 1.12
C LEU A 403 15.57 14.93 0.55
N GLU A 404 16.52 15.48 1.28
CA GLU A 404 17.97 15.26 1.16
C GLU A 404 18.63 15.08 2.54
N LEU A 405 19.91 14.71 2.57
CA LEU A 405 20.72 14.66 3.78
C LEU A 405 21.84 15.71 3.72
N GLU A 406 22.36 16.10 4.87
CA GLU A 406 23.57 16.92 4.95
C GLU A 406 24.77 16.27 4.26
N THR A 407 24.84 14.94 4.29
CA THR A 407 25.91 14.12 3.72
C THR A 407 25.68 13.76 2.26
N LEU A 408 24.44 13.83 1.76
CA LEU A 408 24.01 13.40 0.42
C LEU A 408 22.91 14.31 -0.09
N SER A 409 23.23 15.16 -1.04
CA SER A 409 22.24 15.97 -1.74
C SER A 409 21.25 15.11 -2.52
N ARG A 410 20.08 15.64 -2.84
CA ARG A 410 19.07 14.93 -3.65
C ARG A 410 19.63 14.39 -4.96
N LYS A 411 20.43 15.17 -5.67
CA LYS A 411 21.09 14.73 -6.92
C LYS A 411 22.04 13.54 -6.71
N GLU A 412 22.75 13.52 -5.57
CA GLU A 412 23.61 12.38 -5.23
C GLU A 412 22.82 11.13 -4.91
N LEU A 413 21.68 11.27 -4.19
CA LEU A 413 20.77 10.15 -3.91
C LEU A 413 20.20 9.55 -5.21
N GLU A 414 19.75 10.37 -6.15
CA GLU A 414 19.28 9.94 -7.47
C GLU A 414 20.37 9.23 -8.29
N LYS A 415 21.58 9.79 -8.27
CA LYS A 415 22.73 9.17 -8.92
C LYS A 415 23.07 7.81 -8.30
N LEU A 416 23.04 7.71 -6.97
CA LEU A 416 23.30 6.45 -6.26
C LEU A 416 22.21 5.42 -6.58
N GLN A 417 20.94 5.82 -6.67
CA GLN A 417 19.85 4.94 -7.06
C GLN A 417 20.05 4.36 -8.47
N LEU A 418 20.40 5.19 -9.45
CA LEU A 418 20.70 4.73 -10.81
C LEU A 418 21.91 3.81 -10.85
N LEU A 419 22.97 4.16 -10.12
CA LEU A 419 24.17 3.34 -9.99
C LEU A 419 23.86 2.00 -9.30
N ALA A 420 22.93 1.97 -8.36
CA ALA A 420 22.55 0.74 -7.69
C ALA A 420 21.94 -0.28 -8.67
N TYR A 421 21.02 0.17 -9.54
CA TYR A 421 20.48 -0.69 -10.60
C TYR A 421 21.59 -1.14 -11.58
N PHE A 422 22.42 -0.19 -12.02
CA PHE A 422 23.54 -0.52 -12.91
C PHE A 422 24.45 -1.58 -12.28
N VAL A 423 24.96 -1.35 -11.06
CA VAL A 423 25.88 -2.27 -10.37
C VAL A 423 25.21 -3.63 -10.13
N PHE A 424 23.94 -3.66 -9.73
CA PHE A 424 23.22 -4.90 -9.50
C PHE A 424 23.15 -5.77 -10.76
N TYR A 425 22.73 -5.22 -11.87
CA TYR A 425 22.56 -5.98 -13.09
C TYR A 425 23.90 -6.31 -13.77
N PHE A 426 24.85 -5.36 -13.81
CA PHE A 426 26.12 -5.57 -14.50
C PHE A 426 27.07 -6.53 -13.75
N LYS A 427 27.16 -6.46 -12.43
CA LYS A 427 27.94 -7.43 -11.64
C LYS A 427 27.41 -8.85 -11.75
N ASN A 428 26.13 -9.02 -12.07
CA ASN A 428 25.46 -10.30 -12.19
C ASN A 428 25.27 -10.77 -13.65
N TRP A 429 25.92 -10.11 -14.61
CA TRP A 429 25.85 -10.43 -16.04
C TRP A 429 24.43 -10.41 -16.62
N ARG A 430 23.54 -9.56 -16.07
CA ARG A 430 22.12 -9.45 -16.42
C ARG A 430 21.83 -8.18 -17.23
N PHE A 431 22.62 -7.91 -18.25
CA PHE A 431 22.56 -6.68 -19.06
C PHE A 431 21.17 -6.48 -19.70
N TRP A 432 20.57 -7.53 -20.23
CA TRP A 432 19.27 -7.46 -20.88
C TRP A 432 18.15 -7.10 -19.91
N ASP A 433 18.22 -7.55 -18.65
CA ASP A 433 17.22 -7.19 -17.64
C ASP A 433 17.33 -5.70 -17.26
N PHE A 434 18.54 -5.15 -17.28
CA PHE A 434 18.74 -3.72 -17.07
C PHE A 434 18.11 -2.88 -18.20
N PHE A 435 18.31 -3.26 -19.45
CA PHE A 435 17.68 -2.54 -20.57
C PHE A 435 16.16 -2.63 -20.58
N LYS A 436 15.57 -3.78 -20.17
CA LYS A 436 14.13 -3.91 -19.99
C LYS A 436 13.56 -3.02 -18.89
N LEU A 437 14.36 -2.67 -17.88
CA LEU A 437 13.94 -1.76 -16.82
C LEU A 437 13.84 -0.30 -17.30
N LEU A 438 14.60 0.05 -18.34
CA LEU A 438 14.65 1.41 -18.90
C LEU A 438 13.60 1.66 -20.00
N LEU A 439 13.03 0.60 -20.56
CA LEU A 439 11.94 0.63 -21.57
C LEU A 439 10.58 0.58 -20.90
#